data_4c9987c50c619675f8fb4e8649ad2c76
#
_entry.id   4c9987c50c619675f8fb4e8649ad2c76
#
_cell.length_a   1.000
_cell.length_b   1.000
_cell.length_c   1.000
_cell.angle_alpha   90.00
_cell.angle_beta   90.00
_cell.angle_gamma   90.00
#
_symmetry.space_group_name_H-M   'P 1'
#
loop_
_entity.id
_entity.type
_entity.pdbx_description
1 polymer ?
#
loop_
_entity_poly.entity_id
_entity_poly.type
_entity_poly.pdbx_seq_one_letter_code
_entity_poly.pdbx_strand_id
1 'polypeptide(L)'
;MEPISSRRDFLRMTAIAAAGLPLARPLIPSIAHRVTPTTVGQERKLGFALVGLGNLSTHQLAPALQKTKYCRLAGIVTGTPIKAATWKDRYGIPDRSIYSYDTMERMADNRDIDVVHIVTPNALHARDTIKAARAGKHVLCEKPMEVSTEKCQQMIDEVKKAGRQLAIGYRCRFEPHHLAMLRVAKEKESGDVRLIEAAYGFAIGDPTQWRLNRALAGGGPLMDVGIYAVQFAEMLAEQYPVAVTGMTPIKSDPVKFKDVEESMTFELKFANGISASCTTTYKVNGLDRATAYAERGSFGLTPAFDYYGIKGWRSDGKPLDAPQVDQFATEMDNFAECIINNRPTSVAGEMGLRDVRTMMALYESARTGRTVALA
;
A
#
# COMPACT_ATOMS: atom_id res chain seq x y z
N MET A 1 -60.34 -3.65 17.46
CA MET A 1 -59.80 -2.34 17.03
C MET A 1 -59.07 -2.56 15.75
N GLU A 2 -59.64 -2.08 14.67
CA GLU A 2 -59.16 -2.29 13.30
C GLU A 2 -57.96 -1.40 12.98
N PRO A 3 -57.07 -1.79 12.05
CA PRO A 3 -55.99 -0.94 11.59
C PRO A 3 -56.46 -0.06 10.44
N ILE A 4 -56.19 1.20 10.52
CA ILE A 4 -56.37 2.25 9.51
C ILE A 4 -55.00 2.51 8.91
N SER A 5 -54.77 2.77 7.66
CA SER A 5 -55.45 3.20 6.47
C SER A 5 -54.36 3.54 5.46
N SER A 6 -54.68 3.45 4.21
CA SER A 6 -53.76 3.54 3.07
C SER A 6 -53.29 4.96 2.75
N ARG A 7 -52.18 5.01 2.00
CA ARG A 7 -51.57 6.24 1.44
C ARG A 7 -52.45 7.14 0.60
N ARG A 8 -53.77 6.83 0.45
CA ARG A 8 -54.71 7.61 -0.35
C ARG A 8 -55.41 8.73 0.42
N ASP A 9 -55.42 8.72 1.76
CA ASP A 9 -56.14 9.69 2.55
C ASP A 9 -55.33 10.96 2.91
N PHE A 10 -54.04 10.96 2.66
CA PHE A 10 -53.19 12.14 2.91
C PHE A 10 -53.27 13.22 1.81
N LEU A 11 -53.85 12.90 0.63
CA LEU A 11 -53.86 13.80 -0.52
C LEU A 11 -55.21 14.58 -0.72
N ARG A 12 -56.15 14.50 0.23
CA ARG A 12 -57.45 15.13 0.08
C ARG A 12 -57.75 16.33 0.98
N MET A 13 -56.79 16.82 1.73
CA MET A 13 -57.05 17.95 2.66
C MET A 13 -56.20 19.20 2.40
N THR A 14 -56.02 19.63 1.18
CA THR A 14 -55.52 21.00 0.90
C THR A 14 -56.08 21.51 -0.42
N ALA A 15 -57.35 21.80 -0.44
CA ALA A 15 -57.97 22.68 -1.44
C ALA A 15 -59.21 23.34 -0.87
N ILE A 16 -59.09 24.55 -0.32
CA ILE A 16 -60.13 25.55 -0.28
C ILE A 16 -59.55 26.94 0.05
N ALA A 17 -59.66 27.81 -0.92
CA ALA A 17 -59.94 29.25 -0.90
C ALA A 17 -58.92 30.25 -0.31
N ALA A 18 -58.47 31.15 -1.16
CA ALA A 18 -58.56 32.59 -0.98
C ALA A 18 -58.49 33.31 -2.33
N ALA A 19 -59.58 33.91 -2.71
CA ALA A 19 -59.70 34.85 -3.84
C ALA A 19 -59.24 36.24 -3.41
N GLY A 20 -58.48 36.93 -4.29
CA GLY A 20 -58.60 38.37 -4.49
C GLY A 20 -57.65 39.31 -3.79
N LEU A 21 -56.71 39.87 -4.55
CA LEU A 21 -56.47 41.30 -4.79
C LEU A 21 -55.21 41.52 -5.58
N PRO A 22 -55.12 42.39 -6.59
CA PRO A 22 -53.93 42.59 -7.38
C PRO A 22 -52.96 43.57 -6.71
N LEU A 23 -51.84 43.10 -6.21
CA LEU A 23 -50.70 43.93 -5.80
C LEU A 23 -49.69 44.04 -6.94
N ALA A 24 -49.40 45.25 -7.35
CA ALA A 24 -48.42 45.59 -8.37
C ALA A 24 -47.04 45.01 -8.02
N ARG A 25 -46.50 44.22 -8.92
CA ARG A 25 -45.12 43.74 -8.84
C ARG A 25 -44.17 44.83 -9.29
N PRO A 26 -43.12 45.18 -8.51
CA PRO A 26 -41.99 45.92 -9.03
C PRO A 26 -41.18 45.04 -10.01
N LEU A 27 -40.92 45.56 -11.18
CA LEU A 27 -40.00 44.98 -12.17
C LEU A 27 -38.55 44.97 -11.61
N ILE A 28 -38.12 43.84 -11.09
CA ILE A 28 -36.67 43.62 -10.79
C ILE A 28 -36.03 43.18 -12.10
N PRO A 29 -34.99 43.87 -12.60
CA PRO A 29 -34.27 43.40 -13.77
C PRO A 29 -33.61 42.08 -13.48
N SER A 30 -34.01 41.04 -14.20
CA SER A 30 -33.37 39.72 -14.18
C SER A 30 -31.95 39.85 -14.77
N ILE A 31 -30.97 39.96 -13.88
CA ILE A 31 -29.56 39.76 -14.29
C ILE A 31 -29.41 38.25 -14.52
N ALA A 32 -29.60 37.85 -15.77
CA ALA A 32 -29.23 36.53 -16.21
C ALA A 32 -27.68 36.39 -16.08
N HIS A 33 -27.25 35.86 -14.94
CA HIS A 33 -25.89 35.34 -14.84
C HIS A 33 -25.80 34.22 -15.87
N ARG A 34 -25.17 34.51 -17.01
CA ARG A 34 -24.64 33.48 -17.89
C ARG A 34 -23.63 32.67 -17.06
N VAL A 35 -24.06 31.55 -16.52
CA VAL A 35 -23.15 30.50 -16.07
C VAL A 35 -22.50 29.97 -17.36
N THR A 36 -21.35 30.54 -17.72
CA THR A 36 -20.45 29.91 -18.66
C THR A 36 -20.14 28.54 -18.05
N PRO A 37 -20.33 27.43 -18.79
CA PRO A 37 -19.84 26.17 -18.32
C PRO A 37 -18.32 26.31 -18.17
N THR A 38 -17.85 26.28 -16.93
CA THR A 38 -16.43 26.12 -16.65
C THR A 38 -16.08 24.77 -17.28
N THR A 39 -15.37 24.77 -18.38
CA THR A 39 -14.66 23.60 -18.86
C THR A 39 -13.92 23.08 -17.64
N VAL A 40 -14.32 21.90 -17.15
CA VAL A 40 -13.56 21.15 -16.15
C VAL A 40 -12.22 20.92 -16.81
N GLY A 41 -11.26 21.78 -16.52
CA GLY A 41 -9.88 21.63 -16.96
C GLY A 41 -9.45 20.25 -16.46
N GLN A 42 -8.89 19.45 -17.33
CA GLN A 42 -8.35 18.16 -17.00
C GLN A 42 -7.41 18.35 -15.80
N GLU A 43 -7.82 17.87 -14.63
CA GLU A 43 -7.04 18.06 -13.39
C GLU A 43 -5.60 17.60 -13.65
N ARG A 44 -4.62 18.43 -13.29
CA ARG A 44 -3.21 18.15 -13.51
C ARG A 44 -2.82 16.86 -12.79
N LYS A 45 -2.37 15.85 -13.52
CA LYS A 45 -1.80 14.65 -12.92
C LYS A 45 -0.62 15.00 -12.02
N LEU A 46 -0.55 14.42 -10.83
CA LEU A 46 0.59 14.59 -9.92
C LEU A 46 1.85 13.98 -10.52
N GLY A 47 2.93 14.73 -10.47
CA GLY A 47 4.23 14.29 -10.96
C GLY A 47 4.96 13.43 -9.95
N PHE A 48 5.28 12.20 -10.34
CA PHE A 48 6.08 11.25 -9.56
C PHE A 48 7.53 11.26 -10.02
N ALA A 49 8.47 11.31 -9.06
CA ALA A 49 9.88 11.07 -9.31
C ALA A 49 10.27 9.70 -8.71
N LEU A 50 10.84 8.79 -9.51
CA LEU A 50 11.32 7.48 -9.04
C LEU A 50 12.76 7.59 -8.56
N VAL A 51 13.02 7.18 -7.32
CA VAL A 51 14.35 7.15 -6.69
C VAL A 51 14.86 5.72 -6.64
N GLY A 52 15.90 5.43 -7.45
CA GLY A 52 16.41 4.08 -7.65
C GLY A 52 15.77 3.39 -8.86
N LEU A 53 16.57 3.25 -9.92
CA LEU A 53 16.13 2.66 -11.19
C LEU A 53 16.56 1.19 -11.29
N GLY A 54 16.07 0.37 -10.34
CA GLY A 54 16.26 -1.08 -10.29
C GLY A 54 15.17 -1.85 -11.08
N ASN A 55 15.11 -3.17 -10.86
CA ASN A 55 14.14 -4.04 -11.56
C ASN A 55 12.68 -3.62 -11.30
N LEU A 56 12.33 -3.30 -10.04
CA LEU A 56 10.97 -2.89 -9.70
C LEU A 56 10.57 -1.61 -10.46
N SER A 57 11.41 -0.57 -10.41
CA SER A 57 11.16 0.68 -11.12
C SER A 57 11.03 0.46 -12.63
N THR A 58 11.91 -0.38 -13.21
CA THR A 58 11.99 -0.59 -14.66
C THR A 58 10.84 -1.44 -15.21
N HIS A 59 10.46 -2.50 -14.48
CA HIS A 59 9.54 -3.51 -15.00
C HIS A 59 8.12 -3.39 -14.43
N GLN A 60 7.95 -2.67 -13.32
CA GLN A 60 6.64 -2.50 -12.69
C GLN A 60 6.22 -1.03 -12.59
N LEU A 61 6.96 -0.17 -11.88
CA LEU A 61 6.48 1.16 -11.51
C LEU A 61 6.40 2.13 -12.70
N ALA A 62 7.42 2.16 -13.56
CA ALA A 62 7.38 3.06 -14.72
C ALA A 62 6.31 2.65 -15.75
N PRO A 63 6.12 1.34 -16.07
CA PRO A 63 4.96 0.89 -16.84
C PRO A 63 3.62 1.18 -16.17
N ALA A 64 3.51 1.00 -14.85
CA ALA A 64 2.29 1.30 -14.10
C ALA A 64 1.93 2.79 -14.16
N LEU A 65 2.91 3.70 -14.05
CA LEU A 65 2.71 5.15 -14.19
C LEU A 65 2.11 5.56 -15.53
N GLN A 66 2.30 4.77 -16.60
CA GLN A 66 1.65 5.01 -17.88
C GLN A 66 0.15 4.66 -17.89
N LYS A 67 -0.29 3.85 -16.91
CA LYS A 67 -1.68 3.39 -16.78
C LYS A 67 -2.44 4.17 -15.71
N THR A 68 -1.77 4.97 -14.89
CA THR A 68 -2.39 5.74 -13.81
C THR A 68 -3.31 6.82 -14.34
N LYS A 69 -4.37 7.07 -13.58
CA LYS A 69 -5.37 8.10 -13.85
C LYS A 69 -4.92 9.47 -13.34
N TYR A 70 -4.33 9.50 -12.13
CA TYR A 70 -4.01 10.74 -11.42
C TYR A 70 -2.51 11.04 -11.35
N CYS A 71 -1.65 10.14 -11.84
CA CYS A 71 -0.20 10.25 -11.75
C CYS A 71 0.46 10.31 -13.13
N ARG A 72 1.69 10.82 -13.17
CA ARG A 72 2.60 10.75 -14.32
C ARG A 72 4.04 10.61 -13.86
N LEU A 73 4.89 9.96 -14.63
CA LEU A 73 6.34 10.00 -14.42
C LEU A 73 6.87 11.39 -14.78
N ALA A 74 7.45 12.08 -13.81
CA ALA A 74 7.91 13.47 -13.96
C ALA A 74 9.39 13.66 -13.71
N GLY A 75 10.05 12.72 -13.03
CA GLY A 75 11.47 12.80 -12.71
C GLY A 75 12.07 11.47 -12.30
N ILE A 76 13.39 11.44 -12.24
CA ILE A 76 14.16 10.26 -11.82
C ILE A 76 15.37 10.66 -10.97
N VAL A 77 15.76 9.74 -10.07
CA VAL A 77 17.02 9.82 -9.31
C VAL A 77 17.80 8.54 -9.52
N THR A 78 19.03 8.67 -10.00
CA THR A 78 19.95 7.54 -10.20
C THR A 78 21.40 7.98 -10.08
N GLY A 79 22.26 7.09 -9.58
CA GLY A 79 23.72 7.27 -9.60
C GLY A 79 24.40 6.77 -10.88
N THR A 80 23.61 6.28 -11.87
CA THR A 80 24.15 5.66 -13.08
C THR A 80 23.82 6.50 -14.31
N PRO A 81 24.77 7.22 -14.92
CA PRO A 81 24.52 8.13 -16.05
C PRO A 81 23.86 7.45 -17.25
N ILE A 82 24.27 6.24 -17.59
CA ILE A 82 23.66 5.50 -18.70
C ILE A 82 22.19 5.19 -18.46
N LYS A 83 21.78 4.86 -17.22
CA LYS A 83 20.38 4.69 -16.87
C LYS A 83 19.61 6.00 -17.00
N ALA A 84 20.21 7.10 -16.57
CA ALA A 84 19.60 8.44 -16.70
C ALA A 84 19.29 8.76 -18.18
N ALA A 85 20.25 8.57 -19.08
CA ALA A 85 20.08 8.77 -20.51
C ALA A 85 18.99 7.87 -21.10
N THR A 86 19.05 6.56 -20.83
CA THR A 86 18.04 5.59 -21.32
C THR A 86 16.62 5.96 -20.87
N TRP A 87 16.45 6.37 -19.61
CA TRP A 87 15.15 6.74 -19.08
C TRP A 87 14.66 8.08 -19.63
N LYS A 88 15.57 9.06 -19.80
CA LYS A 88 15.27 10.32 -20.45
C LYS A 88 14.65 10.09 -21.83
N ASP A 89 15.32 9.30 -22.67
CA ASP A 89 14.89 9.02 -24.03
C ASP A 89 13.57 8.23 -24.07
N ARG A 90 13.47 7.23 -23.21
CA ARG A 90 12.29 6.32 -23.18
C ARG A 90 11.02 7.02 -22.71
N TYR A 91 11.11 7.90 -21.72
CA TYR A 91 9.96 8.50 -21.05
C TYR A 91 9.84 10.00 -21.25
N GLY A 92 10.70 10.61 -22.04
CA GLY A 92 10.67 12.07 -22.33
C GLY A 92 10.95 12.93 -21.10
N ILE A 93 11.82 12.47 -20.17
CA ILE A 93 12.10 13.20 -18.92
C ILE A 93 13.03 14.38 -19.21
N PRO A 94 12.64 15.62 -18.88
CA PRO A 94 13.51 16.78 -19.12
C PRO A 94 14.75 16.77 -18.20
N ASP A 95 15.86 17.31 -18.67
CA ASP A 95 17.14 17.33 -17.92
C ASP A 95 17.00 17.92 -16.52
N ARG A 96 16.18 18.97 -16.34
CA ARG A 96 15.87 19.57 -15.03
C ARG A 96 15.18 18.64 -14.04
N SER A 97 14.69 17.48 -14.48
CA SER A 97 14.00 16.46 -13.67
C SER A 97 14.82 15.19 -13.50
N ILE A 98 16.11 15.24 -13.84
CA ILE A 98 17.05 14.13 -13.67
C ILE A 98 18.03 14.51 -12.56
N TYR A 99 18.08 13.68 -11.51
CA TYR A 99 18.88 13.94 -10.31
C TYR A 99 19.79 12.77 -9.98
N SER A 100 20.89 13.07 -9.29
CA SER A 100 21.66 12.08 -8.53
C SER A 100 21.14 12.03 -7.08
N TYR A 101 21.58 11.01 -6.32
CA TYR A 101 21.29 10.93 -4.89
C TYR A 101 21.81 12.15 -4.09
N ASP A 102 22.85 12.82 -4.57
CA ASP A 102 23.43 14.00 -3.93
C ASP A 102 22.72 15.30 -4.31
N THR A 103 22.05 15.33 -5.47
CA THR A 103 21.34 16.52 -5.94
C THR A 103 19.82 16.44 -5.76
N MET A 104 19.32 15.39 -5.14
CA MET A 104 17.90 15.09 -4.97
C MET A 104 17.13 16.23 -4.29
N GLU A 105 17.75 16.96 -3.36
CA GLU A 105 17.11 18.08 -2.67
C GLU A 105 16.77 19.26 -3.58
N ARG A 106 17.41 19.38 -4.77
CA ARG A 106 17.06 20.37 -5.79
C ARG A 106 15.65 20.18 -6.38
N MET A 107 15.00 19.06 -6.09
CA MET A 107 13.58 18.89 -6.42
C MET A 107 12.68 19.94 -5.76
N ALA A 108 13.14 20.63 -4.71
CA ALA A 108 12.41 21.71 -4.06
C ALA A 108 11.92 22.76 -5.06
N ASP A 109 12.76 23.11 -6.03
CA ASP A 109 12.46 24.11 -7.05
C ASP A 109 11.67 23.58 -8.25
N ASN A 110 11.48 22.25 -8.34
CA ASN A 110 10.78 21.63 -9.46
C ASN A 110 9.29 21.44 -9.16
N ARG A 111 8.45 22.31 -9.70
CA ARG A 111 6.98 22.25 -9.54
C ARG A 111 6.30 21.13 -10.33
N ASP A 112 7.03 20.45 -11.22
CA ASP A 112 6.51 19.29 -11.95
C ASP A 112 6.50 18.01 -11.11
N ILE A 113 7.23 17.99 -9.97
CA ILE A 113 7.32 16.86 -9.05
C ILE A 113 6.52 17.18 -7.80
N ASP A 114 5.53 16.36 -7.50
CA ASP A 114 4.66 16.43 -6.32
C ASP A 114 4.99 15.32 -5.32
N VAL A 115 5.34 14.12 -5.82
CA VAL A 115 5.58 12.91 -5.04
C VAL A 115 6.92 12.31 -5.42
N VAL A 116 7.66 11.85 -4.42
CA VAL A 116 8.89 11.08 -4.60
C VAL A 116 8.63 9.64 -4.18
N HIS A 117 8.81 8.70 -5.10
CA HIS A 117 8.66 7.27 -4.84
C HIS A 117 10.04 6.65 -4.58
N ILE A 118 10.30 6.24 -3.35
CA ILE A 118 11.57 5.67 -2.89
C ILE A 118 11.60 4.17 -3.19
N VAL A 119 12.58 3.74 -4.00
CA VAL A 119 12.70 2.35 -4.51
C VAL A 119 14.16 1.86 -4.39
N THR A 120 14.88 2.42 -3.45
CA THR A 120 16.26 2.03 -3.12
C THR A 120 16.30 0.79 -2.21
N PRO A 121 17.45 0.17 -1.92
CA PRO A 121 17.55 -0.86 -0.87
C PRO A 121 17.05 -0.36 0.49
N ASN A 122 16.45 -1.25 1.27
CA ASN A 122 15.71 -0.94 2.50
C ASN A 122 16.42 0.02 3.46
N ALA A 123 17.72 -0.20 3.74
CA ALA A 123 18.51 0.63 4.65
C ALA A 123 18.79 2.07 4.15
N LEU A 124 18.42 2.37 2.90
CA LEU A 124 18.55 3.69 2.30
C LEU A 124 17.23 4.47 2.29
N HIS A 125 16.12 3.83 2.65
CA HIS A 125 14.80 4.43 2.60
C HIS A 125 14.69 5.68 3.48
N ALA A 126 15.22 5.66 4.70
CA ALA A 126 15.17 6.80 5.60
C ALA A 126 15.94 8.00 5.03
N ARG A 127 17.17 7.78 4.55
CA ARG A 127 17.99 8.83 3.94
C ARG A 127 17.25 9.52 2.80
N ASP A 128 16.69 8.74 1.89
CA ASP A 128 16.08 9.25 0.66
C ASP A 128 14.71 9.87 0.94
N THR A 129 13.92 9.30 1.88
CA THR A 129 12.66 9.89 2.35
C THR A 129 12.88 11.24 3.02
N ILE A 130 13.88 11.37 3.88
CA ILE A 130 14.20 12.62 4.58
C ILE A 130 14.61 13.71 3.57
N LYS A 131 15.42 13.37 2.55
CA LYS A 131 15.76 14.31 1.48
C LYS A 131 14.53 14.76 0.69
N ALA A 132 13.64 13.84 0.34
CA ALA A 132 12.39 14.16 -0.36
C ALA A 132 11.47 15.05 0.48
N ALA A 133 11.34 14.77 1.78
CA ALA A 133 10.55 15.57 2.71
C ALA A 133 11.10 17.01 2.82
N ARG A 134 12.43 17.16 2.97
CA ARG A 134 13.10 18.47 3.01
C ARG A 134 12.96 19.25 1.70
N ALA A 135 12.87 18.56 0.58
CA ALA A 135 12.50 19.16 -0.72
C ALA A 135 11.00 19.53 -0.82
N GLY A 136 10.22 19.34 0.25
CA GLY A 136 8.80 19.69 0.30
C GLY A 136 7.90 18.78 -0.52
N LYS A 137 8.30 17.52 -0.77
CA LYS A 137 7.55 16.55 -1.57
C LYS A 137 6.80 15.54 -0.68
N HIS A 138 5.65 15.05 -1.16
CA HIS A 138 5.03 13.85 -0.59
C HIS A 138 5.89 12.63 -0.90
N VAL A 139 5.81 11.60 -0.08
CA VAL A 139 6.66 10.41 -0.23
C VAL A 139 5.81 9.14 -0.27
N LEU A 140 6.01 8.34 -1.31
CA LEU A 140 5.64 6.93 -1.35
C LEU A 140 6.94 6.13 -1.19
N CYS A 141 7.05 5.35 -0.13
CA CYS A 141 8.24 4.56 0.16
C CYS A 141 7.94 3.08 0.00
N GLU A 142 8.75 2.35 -0.76
CA GLU A 142 8.61 0.90 -0.86
C GLU A 142 8.72 0.20 0.50
N LYS A 143 8.06 -0.93 0.58
CA LYS A 143 8.14 -1.83 1.73
C LYS A 143 9.46 -2.66 1.70
N PRO A 144 9.99 -3.10 2.86
CA PRO A 144 9.66 -2.61 4.19
C PRO A 144 10.07 -1.16 4.36
N MET A 145 9.40 -0.44 5.26
CA MET A 145 9.63 1.00 5.41
C MET A 145 11.11 1.36 5.65
N GLU A 146 11.80 0.57 6.46
CA GLU A 146 13.23 0.69 6.77
C GLU A 146 13.72 -0.58 7.49
N VAL A 147 14.96 -0.62 7.94
CA VAL A 147 15.57 -1.75 8.65
C VAL A 147 15.60 -1.55 10.18
N SER A 148 15.19 -0.40 10.69
CA SER A 148 15.08 -0.14 12.13
C SER A 148 13.90 0.78 12.47
N THR A 149 13.33 0.57 13.65
CA THR A 149 12.19 1.34 14.17
C THR A 149 12.52 2.80 14.38
N GLU A 150 13.74 3.10 14.83
CA GLU A 150 14.24 4.46 15.08
C GLU A 150 14.29 5.26 13.78
N LYS A 151 14.76 4.65 12.70
CA LYS A 151 14.79 5.29 11.37
C LYS A 151 13.39 5.44 10.77
N CYS A 152 12.49 4.47 10.98
CA CYS A 152 11.08 4.62 10.63
C CYS A 152 10.47 5.85 11.32
N GLN A 153 10.70 6.03 12.62
CA GLN A 153 10.21 7.19 13.35
C GLN A 153 10.79 8.50 12.79
N GLN A 154 12.09 8.53 12.47
CA GLN A 154 12.72 9.69 11.84
C GLN A 154 12.06 10.05 10.50
N MET A 155 11.72 9.06 9.68
CA MET A 155 11.00 9.29 8.42
C MET A 155 9.63 9.95 8.66
N ILE A 156 8.87 9.43 9.62
CA ILE A 156 7.55 9.97 9.99
C ILE A 156 7.68 11.43 10.45
N ASP A 157 8.61 11.70 11.36
CA ASP A 157 8.80 13.01 11.96
C ASP A 157 9.22 14.05 10.91
N GLU A 158 10.16 13.73 10.02
CA GLU A 158 10.64 14.66 8.98
C GLU A 158 9.55 14.93 7.92
N VAL A 159 8.79 13.91 7.50
CA VAL A 159 7.70 14.12 6.53
C VAL A 159 6.57 14.94 7.17
N LYS A 160 6.22 14.68 8.44
CA LYS A 160 5.24 15.45 9.19
C LYS A 160 5.68 16.90 9.39
N LYS A 161 6.94 17.13 9.74
CA LYS A 161 7.55 18.46 9.87
C LYS A 161 7.48 19.26 8.57
N ALA A 162 7.62 18.58 7.42
CA ALA A 162 7.49 19.18 6.09
C ALA A 162 6.02 19.47 5.70
N GLY A 163 5.02 19.09 6.49
CA GLY A 163 3.60 19.20 6.16
C GLY A 163 3.21 18.33 4.95
N ARG A 164 3.85 17.17 4.79
CA ARG A 164 3.62 16.24 3.69
C ARG A 164 3.07 14.90 4.18
N GLN A 165 2.68 14.04 3.27
CA GLN A 165 2.23 12.68 3.58
C GLN A 165 3.31 11.65 3.24
N LEU A 166 3.44 10.62 4.08
CA LEU A 166 4.24 9.43 3.87
C LEU A 166 3.31 8.23 3.72
N ALA A 167 3.33 7.61 2.56
CA ALA A 167 2.67 6.33 2.30
C ALA A 167 3.72 5.22 2.14
N ILE A 168 3.38 4.00 2.55
CA ILE A 168 4.22 2.82 2.35
C ILE A 168 3.64 1.96 1.23
N GLY A 169 4.50 1.41 0.37
CA GLY A 169 4.17 0.64 -0.81
C GLY A 169 3.56 -0.73 -0.51
N TYR A 170 2.36 -0.73 0.06
CA TYR A 170 1.59 -1.94 0.38
C TYR A 170 0.56 -2.25 -0.70
N ARG A 171 1.01 -2.56 -1.92
CA ARG A 171 0.18 -2.78 -3.10
C ARG A 171 -1.00 -3.73 -2.88
N CYS A 172 -0.83 -4.79 -2.08
CA CYS A 172 -1.89 -5.75 -1.77
C CYS A 172 -3.07 -5.15 -1.00
N ARG A 173 -2.87 -4.01 -0.31
CA ARG A 173 -3.95 -3.27 0.36
C ARG A 173 -4.94 -2.63 -0.61
N PHE A 174 -4.59 -2.55 -1.88
CA PHE A 174 -5.40 -1.96 -2.96
C PHE A 174 -5.79 -2.98 -4.02
N GLU A 175 -5.38 -4.24 -3.85
CA GLU A 175 -5.64 -5.31 -4.78
C GLU A 175 -7.05 -5.89 -4.55
N PRO A 176 -7.91 -5.99 -5.60
CA PRO A 176 -9.33 -6.32 -5.43
C PRO A 176 -9.62 -7.67 -4.78
N HIS A 177 -8.81 -8.73 -5.01
CA HIS A 177 -9.04 -10.03 -4.36
C HIS A 177 -8.72 -9.98 -2.86
N HIS A 178 -7.69 -9.25 -2.45
CA HIS A 178 -7.41 -9.00 -1.03
C HIS A 178 -8.56 -8.24 -0.36
N LEU A 179 -9.10 -7.22 -1.04
CA LEU A 179 -10.27 -6.49 -0.55
C LEU A 179 -11.53 -7.37 -0.49
N ALA A 180 -11.69 -8.30 -1.44
CA ALA A 180 -12.78 -9.27 -1.41
C ALA A 180 -12.64 -10.24 -0.22
N MET A 181 -11.43 -10.71 0.09
CA MET A 181 -11.18 -11.50 1.30
C MET A 181 -11.50 -10.74 2.58
N LEU A 182 -11.06 -9.48 2.67
CA LEU A 182 -11.38 -8.61 3.82
C LEU A 182 -12.90 -8.44 3.96
N ARG A 183 -13.64 -8.25 2.87
CA ARG A 183 -15.10 -8.15 2.89
C ARG A 183 -15.74 -9.44 3.42
N VAL A 184 -15.35 -10.62 2.91
CA VAL A 184 -15.87 -11.93 3.38
C VAL A 184 -15.63 -12.11 4.88
N ALA A 185 -14.45 -11.68 5.38
CA ALA A 185 -14.13 -11.73 6.80
C ALA A 185 -14.99 -10.76 7.63
N LYS A 186 -15.11 -9.50 7.20
CA LYS A 186 -15.91 -8.46 7.90
C LYS A 186 -17.39 -8.76 7.94
N GLU A 187 -17.95 -9.23 6.83
CA GLU A 187 -19.35 -9.60 6.72
C GLU A 187 -19.65 -10.97 7.38
N LYS A 188 -18.60 -11.65 7.90
CA LYS A 188 -18.68 -12.96 8.56
C LYS A 188 -19.41 -14.01 7.71
N GLU A 189 -19.26 -13.96 6.39
CA GLU A 189 -19.98 -14.83 5.47
C GLU A 189 -19.73 -16.32 5.77
N SER A 190 -18.52 -16.66 6.23
CA SER A 190 -18.15 -18.01 6.68
C SER A 190 -18.05 -18.14 8.21
N GLY A 191 -18.60 -17.20 8.98
CA GLY A 191 -18.43 -17.07 10.43
C GLY A 191 -17.19 -16.28 10.80
N ASP A 192 -16.86 -16.23 12.09
CA ASP A 192 -15.68 -15.54 12.57
C ASP A 192 -14.40 -16.26 12.11
N VAL A 193 -13.44 -15.50 11.60
CA VAL A 193 -12.10 -16.01 11.27
C VAL A 193 -11.41 -16.43 12.57
N ARG A 194 -10.81 -17.62 12.58
CA ARG A 194 -10.12 -18.21 13.75
C ARG A 194 -8.64 -18.40 13.51
N LEU A 195 -8.25 -18.79 12.29
CA LEU A 195 -6.87 -19.05 11.92
C LEU A 195 -6.59 -18.44 10.54
N ILE A 196 -5.39 -17.92 10.38
CA ILE A 196 -4.87 -17.41 9.10
C ILE A 196 -3.59 -18.18 8.78
N GLU A 197 -3.44 -18.60 7.52
CA GLU A 197 -2.20 -19.13 6.97
C GLU A 197 -1.75 -18.24 5.81
N ALA A 198 -0.46 -17.88 5.77
CA ALA A 198 0.10 -17.16 4.66
C ALA A 198 1.55 -17.58 4.38
N ALA A 199 1.87 -17.80 3.11
CA ALA A 199 3.20 -18.23 2.73
C ALA A 199 3.61 -17.57 1.42
N TYR A 200 4.80 -16.96 1.40
CA TYR A 200 5.36 -16.35 0.20
C TYR A 200 6.87 -16.56 0.15
N GLY A 201 7.37 -16.99 -1.00
CA GLY A 201 8.78 -17.22 -1.23
C GLY A 201 9.13 -17.45 -2.69
N PHE A 202 10.40 -17.24 -3.00
CA PHE A 202 10.97 -17.52 -4.32
C PHE A 202 12.42 -17.96 -4.19
N ALA A 203 12.94 -18.68 -5.19
CA ALA A 203 14.35 -19.05 -5.23
C ALA A 203 15.19 -17.84 -5.66
N ILE A 204 15.94 -17.26 -4.70
CA ILE A 204 16.83 -16.15 -5.01
C ILE A 204 18.06 -16.66 -5.77
N GLY A 205 18.29 -16.14 -6.98
CA GLY A 205 19.34 -16.62 -7.89
C GLY A 205 20.72 -16.08 -7.55
N ASP A 206 20.97 -14.83 -7.93
CA ASP A 206 22.26 -14.16 -7.84
C ASP A 206 22.73 -13.98 -6.39
N PRO A 207 23.89 -14.57 -5.98
CA PRO A 207 24.41 -14.46 -4.63
C PRO A 207 24.95 -13.06 -4.29
N THR A 208 25.13 -12.19 -5.26
CA THR A 208 25.71 -10.85 -5.07
C THR A 208 24.69 -9.76 -4.85
N GLN A 209 23.37 -10.07 -5.01
CA GLN A 209 22.37 -9.05 -4.90
C GLN A 209 22.19 -8.53 -3.46
N TRP A 210 21.84 -7.27 -3.36
CA TRP A 210 21.76 -6.52 -2.10
C TRP A 210 20.83 -7.16 -1.03
N ARG A 211 19.83 -7.96 -1.45
CA ARG A 211 18.91 -8.68 -0.55
C ARG A 211 19.59 -9.71 0.34
N LEU A 212 20.78 -10.16 -0.06
CA LEU A 212 21.61 -11.10 0.72
C LEU A 212 22.62 -10.36 1.62
N ASN A 213 22.69 -9.04 1.54
CA ASN A 213 23.52 -8.20 2.42
C ASN A 213 22.64 -7.61 3.54
N ARG A 214 22.83 -8.09 4.78
CA ARG A 214 22.03 -7.64 5.94
C ARG A 214 22.12 -6.14 6.19
N ALA A 215 23.24 -5.50 5.94
CA ALA A 215 23.41 -4.06 6.15
C ALA A 215 22.51 -3.22 5.22
N LEU A 216 22.18 -3.74 4.03
CA LEU A 216 21.31 -3.09 3.07
C LEU A 216 19.85 -3.56 3.17
N ALA A 217 19.65 -4.84 3.45
CA ALA A 217 18.31 -5.46 3.44
C ALA A 217 17.63 -5.49 4.82
N GLY A 218 18.40 -5.43 5.91
CA GLY A 218 17.91 -5.60 7.28
C GLY A 218 17.71 -7.06 7.70
N GLY A 219 17.56 -7.96 6.74
CA GLY A 219 17.36 -9.39 6.88
C GLY A 219 17.14 -10.06 5.53
N GLY A 220 16.70 -11.30 5.54
CA GLY A 220 16.43 -12.10 4.34
C GLY A 220 14.97 -12.05 3.90
N PRO A 221 14.35 -13.23 3.63
CA PRO A 221 12.99 -13.32 3.11
C PRO A 221 11.94 -12.74 4.03
N LEU A 222 12.13 -12.67 5.36
CA LEU A 222 11.17 -12.03 6.25
C LEU A 222 10.97 -10.56 5.88
N MET A 223 12.06 -9.81 5.69
CA MET A 223 12.02 -8.39 5.33
C MET A 223 11.46 -8.15 3.92
N ASP A 224 11.81 -9.00 2.96
CA ASP A 224 11.44 -8.78 1.56
C ASP A 224 10.03 -9.29 1.23
N VAL A 225 9.73 -10.55 1.55
CA VAL A 225 8.47 -11.20 1.15
C VAL A 225 7.64 -11.69 2.34
N GLY A 226 8.22 -11.94 3.50
CA GLY A 226 7.47 -12.29 4.72
C GLY A 226 6.56 -11.17 5.21
N ILE A 227 6.92 -9.92 4.95
CA ILE A 227 6.09 -8.76 5.23
C ILE A 227 4.70 -8.82 4.56
N TYR A 228 4.56 -9.48 3.42
CA TYR A 228 3.25 -9.69 2.79
C TYR A 228 2.35 -10.59 3.64
N ALA A 229 2.92 -11.64 4.25
CA ALA A 229 2.18 -12.51 5.16
C ALA A 229 1.79 -11.77 6.45
N VAL A 230 2.68 -10.94 7.01
CA VAL A 230 2.38 -10.06 8.15
C VAL A 230 1.22 -9.12 7.81
N GLN A 231 1.32 -8.38 6.72
CA GLN A 231 0.31 -7.43 6.27
C GLN A 231 -1.05 -8.09 5.95
N PHE A 232 -1.03 -9.29 5.38
CA PHE A 232 -2.24 -10.06 5.10
C PHE A 232 -2.94 -10.50 6.39
N ALA A 233 -2.18 -11.00 7.36
CA ALA A 233 -2.72 -11.41 8.65
C ALA A 233 -3.32 -10.23 9.43
N GLU A 234 -2.61 -9.11 9.49
CA GLU A 234 -3.09 -7.88 10.12
C GLU A 234 -4.35 -7.32 9.43
N MET A 235 -4.40 -7.41 8.12
CA MET A 235 -5.56 -6.96 7.34
C MET A 235 -6.82 -7.77 7.68
N LEU A 236 -6.71 -9.09 7.74
CA LEU A 236 -7.85 -9.96 8.03
C LEU A 236 -8.23 -9.99 9.52
N ALA A 237 -7.24 -9.88 10.41
CA ALA A 237 -7.49 -9.77 11.85
C ALA A 237 -8.05 -8.38 12.24
N GLU A 238 -7.89 -7.37 11.36
CA GLU A 238 -8.18 -5.94 11.62
C GLU A 238 -7.51 -5.41 12.90
N GLN A 239 -6.39 -6.01 13.28
CA GLN A 239 -5.62 -5.69 14.46
C GLN A 239 -4.12 -5.87 14.18
N TYR A 240 -3.30 -5.30 15.05
CA TYR A 240 -1.87 -5.61 15.12
C TYR A 240 -1.64 -6.77 16.08
N PRO A 241 -0.62 -7.60 15.83
CA PRO A 241 -0.32 -8.72 16.72
C PRO A 241 0.13 -8.20 18.09
N VAL A 242 -0.28 -8.91 19.15
CA VAL A 242 0.12 -8.62 20.54
C VAL A 242 1.31 -9.46 20.98
N ALA A 243 1.62 -10.54 20.26
CA ALA A 243 2.79 -11.37 20.48
C ALA A 243 3.18 -12.11 19.21
N VAL A 244 4.46 -12.43 19.08
CA VAL A 244 5.01 -13.16 17.93
C VAL A 244 5.97 -14.25 18.35
N THR A 245 6.02 -15.31 17.55
CA THR A 245 7.00 -16.40 17.69
C THR A 245 7.60 -16.70 16.32
N GLY A 246 8.91 -16.71 16.20
CA GLY A 246 9.62 -16.99 14.96
C GLY A 246 10.68 -18.05 15.11
N MET A 247 10.92 -18.82 14.05
CA MET A 247 11.95 -19.83 13.95
C MET A 247 12.62 -19.78 12.58
N THR A 248 13.95 -19.76 12.58
CA THR A 248 14.74 -19.94 11.37
C THR A 248 15.31 -21.37 11.34
N PRO A 249 15.08 -22.14 10.27
CA PRO A 249 15.70 -23.46 10.12
C PRO A 249 17.20 -23.32 9.87
N ILE A 250 17.93 -24.44 10.00
CA ILE A 250 19.34 -24.53 9.62
C ILE A 250 19.47 -24.22 8.12
N LYS A 251 20.40 -23.34 7.77
CA LYS A 251 20.65 -22.94 6.39
C LYS A 251 21.20 -24.12 5.56
N SER A 252 20.60 -24.38 4.42
CA SER A 252 21.08 -25.40 3.49
C SER A 252 22.26 -24.90 2.63
N ASP A 253 22.36 -23.57 2.44
CA ASP A 253 23.48 -22.90 1.78
C ASP A 253 24.02 -21.78 2.69
N PRO A 254 24.88 -22.11 3.67
CA PRO A 254 25.39 -21.13 4.62
C PRO A 254 26.36 -20.12 3.98
N VAL A 255 26.90 -20.41 2.80
CA VAL A 255 27.77 -19.48 2.06
C VAL A 255 26.93 -18.37 1.42
N LYS A 256 25.90 -18.74 0.70
CA LYS A 256 24.98 -17.80 0.05
C LYS A 256 24.20 -16.96 1.07
N PHE A 257 23.70 -17.59 2.11
CA PHE A 257 22.91 -16.93 3.16
C PHE A 257 23.73 -16.58 4.41
N LYS A 258 25.04 -16.27 4.24
CA LYS A 258 25.92 -15.98 5.39
C LYS A 258 25.39 -14.88 6.31
N ASP A 259 24.83 -13.81 5.76
CA ASP A 259 24.43 -12.61 6.49
C ASP A 259 22.92 -12.57 6.85
N VAL A 260 22.09 -13.35 6.16
CA VAL A 260 20.63 -13.31 6.32
C VAL A 260 20.07 -14.72 6.52
N GLU A 261 18.84 -14.84 7.01
CA GLU A 261 18.14 -16.12 7.05
C GLU A 261 17.77 -16.57 5.62
N GLU A 262 17.70 -17.89 5.42
CA GLU A 262 17.26 -18.52 4.18
C GLU A 262 15.75 -18.68 4.15
N SER A 263 15.16 -18.92 5.31
CA SER A 263 13.73 -19.12 5.52
C SER A 263 13.36 -18.74 6.95
N MET A 264 12.09 -18.41 7.16
CA MET A 264 11.51 -18.26 8.49
C MET A 264 10.09 -18.82 8.50
N THR A 265 9.74 -19.57 9.55
CA THR A 265 8.36 -19.84 9.94
C THR A 265 8.04 -19.00 11.17
N PHE A 266 6.81 -18.48 11.25
CA PHE A 266 6.45 -17.61 12.35
C PHE A 266 4.95 -17.61 12.63
N GLU A 267 4.60 -17.27 13.86
CA GLU A 267 3.23 -17.09 14.32
C GLU A 267 3.01 -15.67 14.83
N LEU A 268 1.81 -15.16 14.54
CA LEU A 268 1.30 -13.89 15.05
C LEU A 268 0.06 -14.17 15.90
N LYS A 269 0.00 -13.62 17.12
CA LYS A 269 -1.17 -13.69 18.01
C LYS A 269 -1.86 -12.35 18.06
N PHE A 270 -3.17 -12.34 17.89
CA PHE A 270 -4.00 -11.15 17.95
C PHE A 270 -4.88 -11.15 19.21
N ALA A 271 -5.20 -9.95 19.72
CA ALA A 271 -5.98 -9.81 20.95
C ALA A 271 -7.42 -10.36 20.83
N ASN A 272 -7.97 -10.38 19.61
CA ASN A 272 -9.31 -10.95 19.33
C ASN A 272 -9.33 -12.50 19.26
N GLY A 273 -8.23 -13.17 19.58
CA GLY A 273 -8.11 -14.63 19.58
C GLY A 273 -7.76 -15.26 18.24
N ILE A 274 -7.64 -14.47 17.15
CA ILE A 274 -7.11 -14.97 15.88
C ILE A 274 -5.62 -15.26 16.06
N SER A 275 -5.13 -16.32 15.40
CA SER A 275 -3.71 -16.58 15.21
C SER A 275 -3.37 -16.69 13.73
N ALA A 276 -2.14 -16.34 13.36
CA ALA A 276 -1.65 -16.53 12.00
C ALA A 276 -0.39 -17.39 12.02
N SER A 277 -0.33 -18.41 11.16
CA SER A 277 0.85 -19.24 10.90
C SER A 277 1.40 -18.90 9.52
N CYS A 278 2.65 -18.46 9.49
CA CYS A 278 3.25 -17.86 8.29
C CYS A 278 4.59 -18.52 7.94
N THR A 279 4.91 -18.54 6.65
CA THR A 279 6.19 -19.06 6.15
C THR A 279 6.74 -18.17 5.04
N THR A 280 8.03 -17.93 5.10
CA THR A 280 8.74 -17.19 4.04
C THR A 280 10.10 -17.82 3.72
N THR A 281 10.51 -17.75 2.44
CA THR A 281 11.75 -18.37 2.01
C THR A 281 12.32 -17.76 0.74
N TYR A 282 13.67 -17.81 0.62
CA TYR A 282 14.40 -17.54 -0.61
C TYR A 282 14.88 -18.80 -1.32
N LYS A 283 14.34 -19.96 -0.96
CA LYS A 283 14.87 -21.23 -1.43
C LYS A 283 14.04 -21.93 -2.50
N VAL A 284 12.73 -21.73 -2.52
CA VAL A 284 11.83 -22.45 -3.42
C VAL A 284 10.92 -21.50 -4.19
N ASN A 285 10.63 -21.84 -5.43
CA ASN A 285 9.61 -21.15 -6.23
C ASN A 285 8.22 -21.78 -6.00
N GLY A 286 7.16 -21.04 -6.29
CA GLY A 286 5.77 -21.52 -6.23
C GLY A 286 5.18 -21.54 -4.82
N LEU A 287 5.86 -21.00 -3.83
CA LEU A 287 5.28 -20.76 -2.51
C LEU A 287 4.57 -19.41 -2.51
N ASP A 288 3.27 -19.40 -2.83
CA ASP A 288 2.48 -18.18 -2.90
C ASP A 288 1.00 -18.49 -2.62
N ARG A 289 0.60 -18.41 -1.35
CA ARG A 289 -0.78 -18.68 -0.91
C ARG A 289 -1.12 -17.95 0.37
N ALA A 290 -2.42 -17.68 0.53
CA ALA A 290 -2.97 -17.11 1.75
C ALA A 290 -4.38 -17.66 1.97
N THR A 291 -4.70 -18.09 3.21
CA THR A 291 -5.97 -18.72 3.58
C THR A 291 -6.45 -18.21 4.92
N ALA A 292 -7.74 -17.94 5.01
CA ALA A 292 -8.46 -17.72 6.26
C ALA A 292 -9.37 -18.90 6.55
N TYR A 293 -9.29 -19.44 7.76
CA TYR A 293 -10.17 -20.49 8.29
C TYR A 293 -11.15 -19.84 9.26
N ALA A 294 -12.42 -19.98 8.96
CA ALA A 294 -13.52 -19.45 9.76
C ALA A 294 -14.40 -20.60 10.29
N GLU A 295 -15.35 -20.27 11.16
CA GLU A 295 -16.19 -21.28 11.85
C GLU A 295 -16.96 -22.20 10.91
N ARG A 296 -17.36 -21.73 9.72
CA ARG A 296 -18.20 -22.48 8.78
C ARG A 296 -17.53 -22.71 7.42
N GLY A 297 -16.22 -22.60 7.35
CA GLY A 297 -15.48 -22.84 6.11
C GLY A 297 -14.19 -22.05 6.02
N SER A 298 -13.59 -22.08 4.85
CA SER A 298 -12.34 -21.39 4.55
C SER A 298 -12.41 -20.68 3.21
N PHE A 299 -11.57 -19.67 3.03
CA PHE A 299 -11.43 -18.93 1.80
C PHE A 299 -9.99 -18.42 1.66
N GLY A 300 -9.53 -18.22 0.44
CA GLY A 300 -8.14 -17.91 0.23
C GLY A 300 -7.79 -17.44 -1.16
N LEU A 301 -6.51 -17.14 -1.35
CA LEU A 301 -5.91 -16.72 -2.61
C LEU A 301 -4.74 -17.64 -2.97
N THR A 302 -4.66 -18.03 -4.26
CA THR A 302 -3.54 -18.82 -4.81
C THR A 302 -3.44 -18.58 -6.32
N PRO A 303 -2.37 -17.90 -6.86
CA PRO A 303 -1.37 -17.17 -6.08
C PRO A 303 -2.00 -16.02 -5.28
N ALA A 304 -1.36 -15.61 -4.17
CA ALA A 304 -1.87 -14.57 -3.29
C ALA A 304 -1.11 -13.23 -3.44
N PHE A 305 0.20 -13.29 -3.65
CA PHE A 305 1.08 -12.12 -3.52
C PHE A 305 1.82 -11.77 -4.82
N ASP A 306 1.62 -12.52 -5.89
CA ASP A 306 2.17 -12.18 -7.19
C ASP A 306 1.64 -10.85 -7.73
N TYR A 307 2.33 -10.28 -8.71
CA TYR A 307 1.92 -9.02 -9.34
C TYR A 307 0.70 -9.18 -10.23
N TYR A 308 0.47 -10.39 -10.74
CA TYR A 308 -0.61 -10.73 -11.67
C TYR A 308 -1.17 -12.11 -11.39
N GLY A 309 -2.39 -12.37 -11.87
CA GLY A 309 -2.98 -13.70 -11.85
C GLY A 309 -3.45 -14.19 -10.48
N ILE A 310 -3.67 -13.29 -9.53
CA ILE A 310 -4.26 -13.63 -8.22
C ILE A 310 -5.63 -14.27 -8.45
N LYS A 311 -5.89 -15.38 -7.74
CA LYS A 311 -7.15 -16.12 -7.84
C LYS A 311 -7.69 -16.41 -6.45
N GLY A 312 -8.97 -16.10 -6.28
CA GLY A 312 -9.70 -16.39 -5.05
C GLY A 312 -10.43 -17.73 -5.12
N TRP A 313 -10.64 -18.33 -3.96
CA TRP A 313 -11.43 -19.53 -3.78
C TRP A 313 -12.14 -19.54 -2.42
N ARG A 314 -13.23 -20.32 -2.30
CA ARG A 314 -13.98 -20.53 -1.06
C ARG A 314 -14.38 -22.00 -0.96
N SER A 315 -14.38 -22.56 0.26
CA SER A 315 -14.77 -23.95 0.54
C SER A 315 -16.27 -24.21 0.33
N ASP A 316 -17.12 -23.17 0.34
CA ASP A 316 -18.56 -23.27 0.08
C ASP A 316 -18.91 -23.21 -1.44
N GLY A 317 -17.91 -23.14 -2.30
CA GLY A 317 -18.07 -23.07 -3.77
C GLY A 317 -18.54 -21.73 -4.31
N LYS A 318 -18.80 -20.74 -3.47
CA LYS A 318 -19.13 -19.39 -3.93
C LYS A 318 -17.94 -18.71 -4.59
N PRO A 319 -18.12 -17.83 -5.56
CA PRO A 319 -17.03 -17.13 -6.18
C PRO A 319 -16.35 -16.16 -5.19
N LEU A 320 -15.03 -16.07 -5.28
CA LEU A 320 -14.21 -15.02 -4.70
C LEU A 320 -13.46 -14.32 -5.84
N ASP A 321 -14.22 -13.91 -6.85
CA ASP A 321 -13.66 -13.28 -8.05
C ASP A 321 -13.61 -11.77 -7.88
N ALA A 322 -12.55 -11.16 -8.39
CA ALA A 322 -12.36 -9.74 -8.45
C ALA A 322 -11.61 -9.35 -9.74
N PRO A 323 -11.76 -8.11 -10.22
CA PRO A 323 -11.07 -7.70 -11.44
C PRO A 323 -9.55 -7.72 -11.26
N GLN A 324 -8.85 -8.19 -12.28
CA GLN A 324 -7.39 -8.08 -12.34
C GLN A 324 -7.02 -6.61 -12.61
N VAL A 325 -6.15 -6.04 -11.80
CA VAL A 325 -5.70 -4.66 -11.93
C VAL A 325 -4.17 -4.59 -11.93
N ASP A 326 -3.64 -3.49 -12.42
CA ASP A 326 -2.24 -3.14 -12.15
C ASP A 326 -2.16 -2.60 -10.72
N GLN A 327 -1.67 -3.43 -9.80
CA GLN A 327 -1.65 -3.14 -8.36
C GLN A 327 -0.84 -1.88 -8.04
N PHE A 328 0.26 -1.65 -8.75
CA PHE A 328 1.08 -0.46 -8.56
C PHE A 328 0.40 0.80 -9.09
N ALA A 329 -0.30 0.71 -10.22
CA ALA A 329 -1.08 1.84 -10.72
C ALA A 329 -2.20 2.21 -9.73
N THR A 330 -2.91 1.21 -9.20
CA THR A 330 -3.98 1.42 -8.21
C THR A 330 -3.46 2.04 -6.92
N GLU A 331 -2.31 1.57 -6.42
CA GLU A 331 -1.66 2.10 -5.23
C GLU A 331 -1.25 3.58 -5.41
N MET A 332 -0.58 3.90 -6.52
CA MET A 332 -0.16 5.26 -6.82
C MET A 332 -1.35 6.21 -7.02
N ASP A 333 -2.39 5.76 -7.72
CA ASP A 333 -3.63 6.54 -7.91
C ASP A 333 -4.34 6.78 -6.57
N ASN A 334 -4.41 5.78 -5.68
CA ASN A 334 -5.00 5.96 -4.35
C ASN A 334 -4.23 7.00 -3.53
N PHE A 335 -2.89 6.95 -3.54
CA PHE A 335 -2.09 7.95 -2.84
C PHE A 335 -2.27 9.34 -3.43
N ALA A 336 -2.31 9.46 -4.76
CA ALA A 336 -2.59 10.72 -5.43
C ALA A 336 -3.97 11.29 -5.07
N GLU A 337 -5.01 10.46 -5.03
CA GLU A 337 -6.34 10.86 -4.56
C GLU A 337 -6.34 11.36 -3.11
N CYS A 338 -5.56 10.73 -2.22
CA CYS A 338 -5.40 11.20 -0.85
C CYS A 338 -4.80 12.61 -0.81
N ILE A 339 -3.77 12.86 -1.62
CA ILE A 339 -3.12 14.18 -1.71
C ILE A 339 -4.07 15.22 -2.29
N ILE A 340 -4.70 14.93 -3.43
CA ILE A 340 -5.62 15.85 -4.14
C ILE A 340 -6.78 16.26 -3.24
N ASN A 341 -7.35 15.31 -2.50
CA ASN A 341 -8.50 15.53 -1.64
C ASN A 341 -8.12 15.91 -0.20
N ASN A 342 -6.84 16.17 0.07
CA ASN A 342 -6.31 16.46 1.40
C ASN A 342 -6.79 15.46 2.49
N ARG A 343 -6.82 14.18 2.14
CA ARG A 343 -7.18 13.07 3.05
C ARG A 343 -5.93 12.31 3.45
N PRO A 344 -5.82 11.79 4.68
CA PRO A 344 -4.70 10.94 5.07
C PRO A 344 -4.72 9.64 4.26
N THR A 345 -3.52 9.13 3.92
CA THR A 345 -3.38 7.81 3.32
C THR A 345 -3.72 6.70 4.32
N SER A 346 -4.32 5.61 3.85
CA SER A 346 -4.61 4.42 4.66
C SER A 346 -3.37 3.57 4.97
N VAL A 347 -2.27 3.77 4.25
CA VAL A 347 -1.00 3.05 4.41
C VAL A 347 0.11 4.01 4.88
N ALA A 348 -0.19 4.75 5.94
CA ALA A 348 0.72 5.76 6.48
C ALA A 348 2.00 5.16 7.08
N GLY A 349 3.00 6.01 7.30
CA GLY A 349 4.30 5.62 7.88
C GLY A 349 4.18 4.89 9.22
N GLU A 350 3.18 5.21 10.03
CA GLU A 350 2.90 4.54 11.30
C GLU A 350 2.57 3.05 11.13
N MET A 351 1.93 2.67 10.02
CA MET A 351 1.73 1.26 9.66
C MET A 351 3.08 0.59 9.39
N GLY A 352 3.93 1.20 8.57
CA GLY A 352 5.26 0.69 8.27
C GLY A 352 6.16 0.55 9.50
N LEU A 353 6.10 1.50 10.42
CA LEU A 353 6.81 1.43 11.70
C LEU A 353 6.37 0.21 12.53
N ARG A 354 5.06 -0.07 12.61
CA ARG A 354 4.54 -1.25 13.34
C ARG A 354 4.99 -2.55 12.71
N ASP A 355 4.96 -2.64 11.39
CA ASP A 355 5.43 -3.84 10.67
C ASP A 355 6.92 -4.09 10.90
N VAL A 356 7.75 -3.05 10.84
CA VAL A 356 9.18 -3.18 11.13
C VAL A 356 9.37 -3.62 12.58
N ARG A 357 8.59 -3.10 13.54
CA ARG A 357 8.62 -3.56 14.95
C ARG A 357 8.25 -5.04 15.05
N THR A 358 7.19 -5.47 14.37
CA THR A 358 6.77 -6.89 14.33
C THR A 358 7.87 -7.78 13.77
N MET A 359 8.50 -7.38 12.66
CA MET A 359 9.60 -8.14 12.06
C MET A 359 10.86 -8.19 12.94
N MET A 360 11.20 -7.09 13.62
CA MET A 360 12.32 -7.10 14.57
C MET A 360 12.04 -8.02 15.77
N ALA A 361 10.82 -8.05 16.28
CA ALA A 361 10.40 -8.97 17.33
C ALA A 361 10.44 -10.45 16.87
N LEU A 362 10.11 -10.72 15.60
CA LEU A 362 10.26 -12.07 15.02
C LEU A 362 11.72 -12.49 14.94
N TYR A 363 12.65 -11.60 14.56
CA TYR A 363 14.08 -11.90 14.63
C TYR A 363 14.59 -12.12 16.04
N GLU A 364 14.10 -11.34 17.01
CA GLU A 364 14.41 -11.56 18.43
C GLU A 364 13.90 -12.91 18.91
N SER A 365 12.65 -13.26 18.58
CA SER A 365 12.05 -14.54 18.91
C SER A 365 12.87 -15.71 18.31
N ALA A 366 13.21 -15.64 17.04
CA ALA A 366 14.01 -16.67 16.38
C ALA A 366 15.40 -16.85 17.00
N ARG A 367 16.01 -15.75 17.49
CA ARG A 367 17.32 -15.78 18.16
C ARG A 367 17.25 -16.33 19.57
N THR A 368 16.18 -16.05 20.32
CA THR A 368 16.03 -16.41 21.74
C THR A 368 15.28 -17.71 21.97
N GLY A 369 14.54 -18.19 20.97
CA GLY A 369 13.61 -19.32 21.09
C GLY A 369 12.38 -19.02 21.95
N ARG A 370 12.07 -17.74 22.20
CA ARG A 370 10.96 -17.30 23.07
C ARG A 370 9.92 -16.51 22.29
N THR A 371 8.67 -16.58 22.73
CA THR A 371 7.63 -15.65 22.29
C THR A 371 7.99 -14.23 22.75
N VAL A 372 7.86 -13.24 21.87
CA VAL A 372 8.07 -11.82 22.15
C VAL A 372 6.72 -11.13 22.18
N ALA A 373 6.42 -10.42 23.27
CA ALA A 373 5.24 -9.56 23.37
C ALA A 373 5.46 -8.26 22.61
N LEU A 374 4.41 -7.78 21.95
CA LEU A 374 4.35 -6.48 21.28
C LEU A 374 3.48 -5.54 22.14
N ALA A 375 4.04 -4.40 22.53
CA ALA A 375 3.35 -3.37 23.29
C ALA A 375 2.65 -2.36 22.35
#